data_93b1f22eef012503a232282b7b0008d0
#
_entry.id   93b1f22eef012503a232282b7b0008d0
#
_cell.length_a   1.000
_cell.length_b   1.000
_cell.length_c   1.000
_cell.angle_alpha   90.00
_cell.angle_beta   90.00
_cell.angle_gamma   90.00
#
_symmetry.space_group_name_H-M   'P 1'
#
loop_
_entity.id
_entity.type
_entity.pdbx_description
1 polymer ?
#
loop_
_entity_poly.entity_id
_entity_poly.type
_entity_poly.pdbx_seq_one_letter_code
_entity_poly.pdbx_strand_id
1 'polypeptide(L)'
;MTHLLAELDPRLSVDPVEVERAGLSFTIDTVRTLRLTHPTAEFTLVMGADTAVTLPQWREPAALAALVRVAIAVRGDTAGMLPPGFDARWLPARRIDLSATELRDRVRAGRPIRGLVPDAVAAYVAAHGLYRTTDQLTS
;
A
#
# COMPACT_ATOMS: atom_id res chain seq x y z
N MET A 1 -2.06 -11.15 6.10
CA MET A 1 -2.98 -10.73 4.99
C MET A 1 -2.20 -10.30 3.74
N THR A 2 -1.18 -9.45 3.83
CA THR A 2 -0.43 -8.99 2.64
C THR A 2 0.20 -10.15 1.86
N HIS A 3 0.78 -11.17 2.54
CA HIS A 3 1.27 -12.39 1.88
C HIS A 3 0.18 -13.11 1.09
N LEU A 4 -1.03 -13.26 1.65
CA LEU A 4 -2.16 -13.88 0.94
C LEU A 4 -2.58 -13.12 -0.33
N LEU A 5 -2.34 -11.81 -0.37
CA LEU A 5 -2.56 -11.02 -1.59
C LEU A 5 -1.43 -11.19 -2.60
N ALA A 6 -0.18 -11.26 -2.14
CA ALA A 6 0.96 -11.45 -3.01
C ALA A 6 0.97 -12.84 -3.68
N GLU A 7 0.45 -13.88 -3.02
CA GLU A 7 0.31 -15.23 -3.58
C GLU A 7 -0.61 -15.31 -4.81
N LEU A 8 -1.44 -14.28 -5.05
CA LEU A 8 -2.34 -14.24 -6.21
C LEU A 8 -1.63 -13.95 -7.54
N ASP A 9 -0.43 -13.39 -7.50
CA ASP A 9 0.33 -13.05 -8.70
C ASP A 9 1.83 -13.29 -8.43
N PRO A 10 2.52 -14.15 -9.21
CA PRO A 10 3.93 -14.47 -9.00
C PRO A 10 4.89 -13.29 -9.17
N ARG A 11 4.41 -12.16 -9.69
CA ARG A 11 5.17 -10.92 -9.79
C ARG A 11 5.15 -10.09 -8.51
N LEU A 12 4.31 -10.47 -7.53
CA LEU A 12 4.19 -9.79 -6.26
C LEU A 12 5.00 -10.52 -5.19
N SER A 13 5.67 -9.77 -4.36
CA SER A 13 6.35 -10.27 -3.16
C SER A 13 6.11 -9.32 -1.98
N VAL A 14 6.27 -9.85 -0.78
CA VAL A 14 6.21 -9.05 0.46
C VAL A 14 7.59 -9.00 1.06
N ASP A 15 8.11 -7.80 1.25
CA ASP A 15 9.38 -7.58 1.93
C ASP A 15 9.11 -7.10 3.36
N PRO A 16 9.60 -7.79 4.39
CA PRO A 16 9.35 -7.44 5.79
C PRO A 16 10.27 -6.35 6.33
N VAL A 17 11.15 -5.77 5.53
CA VAL A 17 12.22 -4.84 5.94
C VAL A 17 11.75 -3.70 6.84
N GLU A 18 10.53 -3.19 6.64
CA GLU A 18 9.99 -2.11 7.47
C GLU A 18 9.45 -2.61 8.82
N VAL A 19 8.94 -3.82 8.86
CA VAL A 19 8.39 -4.45 10.07
C VAL A 19 9.53 -4.96 10.97
N GLU A 20 10.61 -5.43 10.37
CA GLU A 20 11.80 -5.93 11.08
C GLU A 20 12.70 -4.81 11.61
N ARG A 21 12.56 -3.60 11.04
CA ARG A 21 13.32 -2.45 11.51
C ARG A 21 12.78 -1.94 12.84
N ALA A 22 13.66 -1.78 13.83
CA ALA A 22 13.31 -1.14 15.08
C ALA A 22 13.05 0.37 14.86
N GLY A 23 11.93 0.88 15.38
CA GLY A 23 11.57 2.30 15.34
C GLY A 23 10.79 2.72 14.10
N LEU A 24 10.87 4.01 13.75
CA LEU A 24 10.16 4.59 12.62
C LEU A 24 10.83 4.17 11.30
N SER A 25 10.02 3.69 10.36
CA SER A 25 10.45 3.42 8.99
C SER A 25 10.11 4.58 8.07
N PHE A 26 11.13 5.12 7.39
CA PHE A 26 10.95 6.13 6.36
C PHE A 26 11.23 5.50 4.99
N THR A 27 10.50 5.91 3.98
CA THR A 27 10.63 5.36 2.62
C THR A 27 12.05 5.44 2.07
N ILE A 28 12.78 6.52 2.37
CA ILE A 28 14.18 6.65 1.94
C ILE A 28 15.07 5.56 2.53
N ASP A 29 14.87 5.19 3.79
CA ASP A 29 15.66 4.15 4.45
C ASP A 29 15.32 2.76 3.89
N THR A 30 14.04 2.52 3.57
CA THR A 30 13.57 1.30 2.92
C THR A 30 14.17 1.15 1.53
N VAL A 31 14.12 2.20 0.71
CA VAL A 31 14.72 2.20 -0.64
C VAL A 31 16.23 1.97 -0.57
N ARG A 32 16.94 2.61 0.36
CA ARG A 32 18.38 2.38 0.55
C ARG A 32 18.69 0.93 0.89
N THR A 33 17.92 0.32 1.78
CA THR A 33 18.10 -1.09 2.15
C THR A 33 17.84 -2.00 0.96
N LEU A 34 16.73 -1.80 0.23
CA LEU A 34 16.40 -2.60 -0.95
C LEU A 34 17.44 -2.46 -2.07
N ARG A 35 18.07 -1.31 -2.22
CA ARG A 35 19.17 -1.12 -3.19
C ARG A 35 20.44 -1.89 -2.84
N LEU A 36 20.68 -2.16 -1.56
CA LEU A 36 21.82 -3.01 -1.15
C LEU A 36 21.59 -4.46 -1.55
N THR A 37 20.36 -4.95 -1.43
CA THR A 37 20.00 -6.33 -1.79
C THR A 37 19.74 -6.50 -3.29
N HIS A 38 19.34 -5.42 -3.99
CA HIS A 38 19.02 -5.41 -5.41
C HIS A 38 19.76 -4.27 -6.14
N PRO A 39 21.09 -4.33 -6.26
CA PRO A 39 21.89 -3.17 -6.69
C PRO A 39 21.67 -2.75 -8.15
N THR A 40 21.17 -3.65 -9.01
CA THR A 40 20.86 -3.38 -10.42
C THR A 40 19.40 -3.04 -10.68
N ALA A 41 18.54 -3.11 -9.64
CA ALA A 41 17.12 -2.84 -9.81
C ALA A 41 16.82 -1.34 -9.93
N GLU A 42 15.90 -1.01 -10.83
CA GLU A 42 15.27 0.30 -10.88
C GLU A 42 14.01 0.29 -10.01
N PHE A 43 13.91 1.23 -9.09
CA PHE A 43 12.77 1.31 -8.18
C PHE A 43 11.75 2.34 -8.68
N THR A 44 10.49 1.97 -8.61
CA THR A 44 9.36 2.87 -8.87
C THR A 44 8.42 2.84 -7.67
N LEU A 45 8.21 3.98 -7.04
CA LEU A 45 7.16 4.14 -6.02
C LEU A 45 5.80 4.27 -6.72
N VAL A 46 4.83 3.47 -6.29
CA VAL A 46 3.44 3.56 -6.76
C VAL A 46 2.59 4.13 -5.64
N MET A 47 1.87 5.22 -5.92
CA MET A 47 1.03 5.88 -4.92
C MET A 47 -0.18 6.59 -5.54
N GLY A 48 -1.14 6.96 -4.71
CA GLY A 48 -2.27 7.80 -5.13
C GLY A 48 -1.86 9.28 -5.26
N ALA A 49 -2.67 10.06 -5.98
CA ALA A 49 -2.43 11.48 -6.20
C ALA A 49 -2.44 12.30 -4.90
N ASP A 50 -3.28 11.95 -3.95
CA ASP A 50 -3.36 12.54 -2.61
C ASP A 50 -2.07 12.38 -1.80
N THR A 51 -1.39 11.24 -1.94
CA THR A 51 -0.11 10.98 -1.31
C THR A 51 1.03 11.68 -2.06
N ALA A 52 0.99 11.70 -3.39
CA ALA A 52 2.06 12.27 -4.20
C ALA A 52 2.33 13.75 -3.93
N VAL A 53 1.30 14.54 -3.59
CA VAL A 53 1.46 15.96 -3.25
C VAL A 53 2.24 16.19 -1.96
N THR A 54 2.37 15.18 -1.10
CA THR A 54 3.13 15.26 0.15
C THR A 54 4.61 14.91 0.00
N LEU A 55 5.03 14.34 -1.15
CA LEU A 55 6.42 13.90 -1.40
C LEU A 55 7.49 14.94 -1.07
N PRO A 56 7.31 16.25 -1.38
CA PRO A 56 8.30 17.26 -1.01
C PRO A 56 8.53 17.44 0.49
N GLN A 57 7.59 16.95 1.32
CA GLN A 57 7.63 17.04 2.78
C GLN A 57 8.19 15.76 3.43
N TRP A 58 8.47 14.72 2.63
CA TRP A 58 9.00 13.46 3.14
C TRP A 58 10.44 13.62 3.59
N ARG A 59 10.95 12.65 4.34
CA ARG A 59 12.33 12.64 4.79
C ARG A 59 13.29 12.56 3.60
N GLU A 60 14.23 13.50 3.50
CA GLU A 60 15.25 13.59 2.46
C GLU A 60 14.67 13.50 1.03
N PRO A 61 13.73 14.38 0.63
CA PRO A 61 12.99 14.22 -0.61
C PRO A 61 13.89 14.24 -1.85
N ALA A 62 14.93 15.07 -1.86
CA ALA A 62 15.88 15.13 -2.98
C ALA A 62 16.71 13.84 -3.12
N ALA A 63 17.13 13.24 -1.98
CA ALA A 63 17.81 11.96 -2.00
C ALA A 63 16.88 10.83 -2.48
N LEU A 64 15.60 10.84 -2.04
CA LEU A 64 14.60 9.88 -2.51
C LEU A 64 14.36 10.02 -4.01
N ALA A 65 14.20 11.24 -4.52
CA ALA A 65 14.00 11.51 -5.95
C ALA A 65 15.16 11.01 -6.82
N ALA A 66 16.38 11.02 -6.31
CA ALA A 66 17.55 10.47 -7.02
C ALA A 66 17.59 8.93 -7.05
N LEU A 67 16.81 8.27 -6.21
CA LEU A 67 16.83 6.81 -6.07
C LEU A 67 15.63 6.10 -6.71
N VAL A 68 14.53 6.80 -6.95
CA VAL A 68 13.27 6.21 -7.41
C VAL A 68 12.60 7.04 -8.49
N ARG A 69 11.85 6.38 -9.36
CA ARG A 69 10.77 6.99 -10.17
C ARG A 69 9.46 6.95 -9.40
N VAL A 70 8.50 7.76 -9.80
CA VAL A 70 7.17 7.77 -9.16
C VAL A 70 6.09 7.49 -10.21
N ALA A 71 5.22 6.52 -9.93
CA ALA A 71 4.01 6.25 -10.69
C ALA A 71 2.79 6.64 -9.85
N ILE A 72 2.04 7.62 -10.31
CA ILE A 72 0.92 8.19 -9.57
C ILE A 72 -0.39 7.65 -10.14
N ALA A 73 -1.08 6.81 -9.37
CA ALA A 73 -2.37 6.29 -9.74
C ALA A 73 -3.45 7.38 -9.67
N VAL A 74 -4.09 7.63 -10.80
CA VAL A 74 -5.19 8.60 -10.92
C VAL A 74 -6.52 7.86 -10.97
N ARG A 75 -7.44 8.28 -10.11
CA ARG A 75 -8.83 7.80 -10.11
C ARG A 75 -9.70 8.81 -10.85
N GLY A 76 -10.00 8.55 -12.14
CA GLY A 76 -10.75 9.46 -13.01
C GLY A 76 -9.87 10.45 -13.78
N ASP A 77 -10.46 11.52 -14.32
CA ASP A 77 -9.82 12.44 -15.28
C ASP A 77 -8.96 13.55 -14.65
N THR A 78 -8.81 13.57 -13.34
CA THR A 78 -8.13 14.66 -12.64
C THR A 78 -6.64 14.35 -12.47
N ALA A 79 -5.87 14.64 -13.51
CA ALA A 79 -4.42 14.75 -13.38
C ALA A 79 -4.09 16.08 -12.69
N GLY A 80 -3.58 16.01 -11.47
CA GLY A 80 -3.05 17.16 -10.73
C GLY A 80 -1.65 17.57 -11.25
N MET A 81 -0.98 18.43 -10.49
CA MET A 81 0.42 18.76 -10.76
C MET A 81 1.34 17.63 -10.27
N LEU A 82 2.35 17.29 -11.10
CA LEU A 82 3.38 16.33 -10.69
C LEU A 82 4.21 16.91 -9.53
N PRO A 83 4.66 16.08 -8.58
CA PRO A 83 5.49 16.55 -7.47
C PRO A 83 6.82 17.11 -7.98
N PRO A 84 7.18 18.34 -7.62
CA PRO A 84 8.41 18.96 -8.09
C PRO A 84 9.64 18.16 -7.63
N GLY A 85 10.64 18.07 -8.51
CA GLY A 85 11.91 17.41 -8.22
C GLY A 85 11.90 15.88 -8.36
N PHE A 86 10.76 15.25 -8.67
CA PHE A 86 10.66 13.81 -8.90
C PHE A 86 10.45 13.49 -10.38
N ASP A 87 11.10 12.43 -10.87
CA ASP A 87 10.73 11.78 -12.14
C ASP A 87 9.41 11.03 -11.93
N ALA A 88 8.30 11.70 -12.20
CA ALA A 88 6.97 11.22 -11.91
C ALA A 88 6.11 11.15 -13.16
N ARG A 89 5.25 10.10 -13.23
CA ARG A 89 4.28 9.93 -14.31
C ARG A 89 2.90 9.55 -13.79
N TRP A 90 1.88 9.94 -14.52
CA TRP A 90 0.51 9.51 -14.26
C TRP A 90 0.31 8.07 -14.72
N LEU A 91 -0.32 7.26 -13.87
CA LEU A 91 -0.74 5.90 -14.17
C LEU A 91 -2.27 5.87 -14.16
N PRO A 92 -2.93 5.68 -15.32
CA PRO A 92 -4.37 5.54 -15.35
C PRO A 92 -4.78 4.30 -14.56
N ALA A 93 -5.59 4.49 -13.53
CA ALA A 93 -6.08 3.42 -12.68
C ALA A 93 -7.61 3.34 -12.76
N ARG A 94 -8.13 2.10 -12.85
CA ARG A 94 -9.57 1.90 -12.74
C ARG A 94 -10.01 2.29 -11.33
N ARG A 95 -11.08 3.08 -11.24
CA ARG A 95 -11.69 3.40 -9.96
C ARG A 95 -12.35 2.15 -9.37
N ILE A 96 -11.95 1.79 -8.16
CA ILE A 96 -12.61 0.78 -7.35
C ILE A 96 -13.10 1.50 -6.11
N ASP A 97 -14.42 1.62 -5.98
CA ASP A 97 -15.06 2.27 -4.83
C ASP A 97 -15.18 1.26 -3.67
N LEU A 98 -14.04 0.91 -3.11
CA LEU A 98 -13.92 0.04 -1.94
C LEU A 98 -12.77 0.56 -1.07
N SER A 99 -13.07 0.86 0.19
CA SER A 99 -12.07 1.32 1.15
C SER A 99 -11.82 0.28 2.24
N ALA A 100 -10.62 0.29 2.81
CA ALA A 100 -10.29 -0.53 3.98
C ALA A 100 -11.18 -0.19 5.19
N THR A 101 -11.63 1.05 5.32
CA THR A 101 -12.57 1.49 6.36
C THR A 101 -13.92 0.82 6.16
N GLU A 102 -14.45 0.85 4.95
CA GLU A 102 -15.72 0.19 4.62
C GLU A 102 -15.66 -1.32 4.93
N LEU A 103 -14.57 -2.00 4.55
CA LEU A 103 -14.40 -3.42 4.82
C LEU A 103 -14.40 -3.71 6.33
N ARG A 104 -13.68 -2.89 7.12
CA ARG A 104 -13.67 -3.02 8.58
C ARG A 104 -15.06 -2.78 9.19
N ASP A 105 -15.79 -1.78 8.72
CA ASP A 105 -17.12 -1.46 9.21
C ASP A 105 -18.14 -2.55 8.84
N ARG A 106 -18.00 -3.16 7.66
CA ARG A 106 -18.81 -4.36 7.29
C ARG A 106 -18.59 -5.51 8.26
N VAL A 107 -17.33 -5.81 8.60
CA VAL A 107 -17.00 -6.88 9.56
C VAL A 107 -17.54 -6.55 10.95
N ARG A 108 -17.38 -5.31 11.44
CA ARG A 108 -17.95 -4.85 12.72
C ARG A 108 -19.47 -5.01 12.76
N ALA A 109 -20.13 -4.78 11.63
CA ALA A 109 -21.59 -4.93 11.50
C ALA A 109 -22.04 -6.38 11.23
N GLY A 110 -21.14 -7.36 11.32
CA GLY A 110 -21.46 -8.77 11.02
C GLY A 110 -21.78 -9.05 9.55
N ARG A 111 -21.50 -8.11 8.65
CA ARG A 111 -21.78 -8.25 7.22
C ARG A 111 -20.63 -8.97 6.51
N PRO A 112 -20.90 -9.83 5.50
CA PRO A 112 -19.85 -10.54 4.78
C PRO A 112 -18.99 -9.60 3.94
N ILE A 113 -17.70 -9.96 3.82
CA ILE A 113 -16.73 -9.30 2.93
C ILE A 113 -16.30 -10.20 1.75
N ARG A 114 -16.88 -11.40 1.63
CA ARG A 114 -16.68 -12.28 0.47
C ARG A 114 -17.12 -11.57 -0.81
N GLY A 115 -16.36 -11.75 -1.89
CA GLY A 115 -16.56 -11.05 -3.16
C GLY A 115 -16.05 -9.60 -3.19
N LEU A 116 -15.70 -9.02 -2.03
CA LEU A 116 -15.05 -7.71 -1.93
C LEU A 116 -13.54 -7.83 -1.72
N VAL A 117 -13.10 -8.95 -1.19
CA VAL A 117 -11.69 -9.33 -1.01
C VAL A 117 -11.51 -10.77 -1.46
N PRO A 118 -10.28 -11.22 -1.77
CA PRO A 118 -9.99 -12.63 -2.04
C PRO A 118 -10.45 -13.54 -0.91
N ASP A 119 -10.91 -14.75 -1.26
CA ASP A 119 -11.48 -15.69 -0.28
C ASP A 119 -10.48 -16.03 0.84
N ALA A 120 -9.22 -16.18 0.54
CA ALA A 120 -8.16 -16.41 1.54
C ALA A 120 -8.06 -15.27 2.57
N VAL A 121 -8.22 -14.02 2.13
CA VAL A 121 -8.25 -12.85 3.03
C VAL A 121 -9.51 -12.82 3.87
N ALA A 122 -10.68 -13.12 3.27
CA ALA A 122 -11.95 -13.20 4.01
C ALA A 122 -11.90 -14.30 5.08
N ALA A 123 -11.37 -15.46 4.73
CA ALA A 123 -11.19 -16.58 5.65
C ALA A 123 -10.23 -16.23 6.80
N TYR A 124 -9.11 -15.57 6.49
CA TYR A 124 -8.14 -15.11 7.48
C TYR A 124 -8.77 -14.14 8.49
N VAL A 125 -9.50 -13.13 8.01
CA VAL A 125 -10.22 -12.15 8.85
C VAL A 125 -11.21 -12.86 9.78
N ALA A 126 -11.95 -13.82 9.27
CA ALA A 126 -12.92 -14.59 10.05
C ALA A 126 -12.25 -15.49 11.10
N ALA A 127 -11.21 -16.25 10.72
CA ALA A 127 -10.50 -17.18 11.59
C ALA A 127 -9.80 -16.49 12.76
N HIS A 128 -9.28 -15.26 12.54
CA HIS A 128 -8.58 -14.49 13.58
C HIS A 128 -9.49 -13.48 14.30
N GLY A 129 -10.80 -13.48 14.03
CA GLY A 129 -11.75 -12.54 14.65
C GLY A 129 -11.40 -11.07 14.44
N LEU A 130 -10.66 -10.72 13.34
CA LEU A 130 -10.20 -9.36 13.12
C LEU A 130 -11.37 -8.41 12.91
N TYR A 131 -11.23 -7.20 13.46
CA TYR A 131 -12.18 -6.08 13.30
C TYR A 131 -13.57 -6.31 13.93
N ARG A 132 -13.79 -7.40 14.67
CA ARG A 132 -15.02 -7.61 15.44
C ARG A 132 -15.02 -6.74 16.68
N THR A 133 -16.20 -6.33 17.15
CA THR A 133 -16.38 -5.71 18.47
C THR A 133 -16.33 -6.79 19.56
N THR A 134 -15.90 -6.41 20.77
CA THR A 134 -15.72 -7.34 21.90
C THR A 134 -17.01 -8.15 22.20
N ASP A 135 -18.19 -7.57 21.97
CA ASP A 135 -19.49 -8.23 22.17
C ASP A 135 -19.76 -9.38 21.19
N GLN A 136 -19.05 -9.46 20.06
CA GLN A 136 -19.23 -10.51 19.03
C GLN A 136 -18.28 -11.70 19.24
N LEU A 137 -17.38 -11.64 20.22
CA LEU A 137 -16.43 -12.72 20.54
C LEU A 137 -16.97 -13.68 21.61
N THR A 138 -18.11 -13.37 22.22
CA THR A 138 -18.70 -14.11 23.36
C THR A 138 -20.01 -14.85 23.04
N SER A 139 -20.38 -14.93 21.75
CA SER A 139 -21.60 -15.64 21.29
C SER A 139 -21.27 -16.88 20.50
#